data_7bb0f6cdcf9a267afcf3f75db55a5f39
#
_entry.id   7bb0f6cdcf9a267afcf3f75db55a5f39
#
_cell.length_a   1.000
_cell.length_b   1.000
_cell.length_c   1.000
_cell.angle_alpha   90.00
_cell.angle_beta   90.00
_cell.angle_gamma   90.00
#
_symmetry.space_group_name_H-M   'P 1'
#
loop_
_entity.id
_entity.type
_entity.pdbx_description
1 polymer ?
#
loop_
_entity_poly.entity_id
_entity_poly.type
_entity_poly.pdbx_seq_one_letter_code
_entity_poly.pdbx_strand_id
1 'polypeptide(L)'
;MKFLTELPDEEFLRHCWQIADVAEEVLEKSKIMELRKVLPVLTGEETPEELEQKKKEQAKKNIQAMAKSLLFDNAAATAKLLPLLYEPDVDENGVVENIGPFKKMRAVKELLNNDDVLDFLFWCLPLVLAGTDA
;
A
#
# COMPACT_ATOMS: atom_id res chain seq x y z
N MET A 1 -10.19 -15.46 -1.03
CA MET A 1 -9.11 -14.47 -1.18
C MET A 1 -8.63 -14.02 0.19
N LYS A 2 -7.32 -13.98 0.37
CA LYS A 2 -6.70 -13.44 1.58
C LYS A 2 -5.90 -12.19 1.23
N PHE A 3 -6.09 -11.13 2.00
CA PHE A 3 -5.25 -9.95 1.89
C PHE A 3 -3.87 -10.22 2.49
N LEU A 4 -2.91 -9.38 2.14
CA LEU A 4 -1.54 -9.50 2.60
C LEU A 4 -1.42 -9.71 4.11
N THR A 5 -2.19 -8.96 4.90
CA THR A 5 -2.17 -9.04 6.37
C THR A 5 -2.80 -10.30 6.95
N GLU A 6 -3.53 -11.05 6.13
CA GLU A 6 -4.19 -12.31 6.53
C GLU A 6 -3.34 -13.54 6.24
N LEU A 7 -2.21 -13.37 5.59
CA LEU A 7 -1.32 -14.47 5.22
C LEU A 7 -0.52 -14.97 6.44
N PRO A 8 -0.23 -16.29 6.52
CA PRO A 8 0.72 -16.81 7.49
C PRO A 8 2.08 -16.14 7.38
N ASP A 9 2.83 -16.08 8.47
CA ASP A 9 4.08 -15.32 8.57
C ASP A 9 5.06 -15.58 7.42
N GLU A 10 5.28 -16.84 7.05
CA GLU A 10 6.22 -17.18 5.98
C GLU A 10 5.77 -16.63 4.63
N GLU A 11 4.48 -16.75 4.31
CA GLU A 11 3.91 -16.25 3.06
C GLU A 11 3.86 -14.73 3.06
N PHE A 12 3.52 -14.12 4.20
CA PHE A 12 3.55 -12.67 4.37
C PHE A 12 4.94 -12.11 4.07
N LEU A 13 5.98 -12.69 4.65
CA LEU A 13 7.36 -12.25 4.45
C LEU A 13 7.80 -12.41 3.00
N ARG A 14 7.42 -13.50 2.35
CA ARG A 14 7.72 -13.73 0.93
C ARG A 14 7.07 -12.68 0.05
N HIS A 15 5.78 -12.38 0.29
CA HIS A 15 5.07 -11.34 -0.45
C HIS A 15 5.72 -9.97 -0.23
N CYS A 16 6.06 -9.62 0.99
CA CYS A 16 6.71 -8.35 1.30
C CYS A 16 8.04 -8.19 0.57
N TRP A 17 8.84 -9.23 0.50
CA TRP A 17 10.11 -9.20 -0.23
C TRP A 17 9.89 -9.01 -1.73
N GLN A 18 8.91 -9.69 -2.31
CA GLN A 18 8.53 -9.54 -3.71
C GLN A 18 7.99 -8.14 -4.00
N ILE A 19 7.18 -7.60 -3.10
CA ILE A 19 6.68 -6.22 -3.19
C ILE A 19 7.86 -5.25 -3.21
N ALA A 20 8.84 -5.43 -2.34
CA ALA A 20 10.02 -4.58 -2.29
C ALA A 20 10.80 -4.56 -3.60
N ASP A 21 10.87 -5.70 -4.31
CA ASP A 21 11.53 -5.78 -5.62
C ASP A 21 10.89 -4.88 -6.68
N VAL A 22 9.57 -4.69 -6.63
CA VAL A 22 8.84 -3.85 -7.61
C VAL A 22 8.49 -2.48 -7.05
N ALA A 23 8.62 -2.30 -5.74
CA ALA A 23 8.18 -1.09 -5.06
C ALA A 23 9.01 0.14 -5.42
N GLU A 24 10.27 -0.02 -5.79
CA GLU A 24 11.12 1.11 -6.16
C GLU A 24 10.48 1.93 -7.29
N GLU A 25 10.09 1.26 -8.38
CA GLU A 25 9.44 1.91 -9.51
C GLU A 25 8.12 2.56 -9.09
N VAL A 26 7.29 1.81 -8.35
CA VAL A 26 5.99 2.30 -7.91
C VAL A 26 6.14 3.51 -6.97
N LEU A 27 7.03 3.43 -6.00
CA LEU A 27 7.24 4.51 -5.02
C LEU A 27 7.82 5.76 -5.67
N GLU A 28 8.78 5.59 -6.57
CA GLU A 28 9.41 6.71 -7.27
C GLU A 28 8.41 7.46 -8.16
N LYS A 29 7.61 6.75 -8.93
CA LYS A 29 6.63 7.35 -9.85
C LYS A 29 5.41 7.89 -9.14
N SER A 30 4.89 7.17 -8.16
CA SER A 30 3.65 7.54 -7.47
C SER A 30 3.83 8.57 -6.37
N LYS A 31 5.04 8.67 -5.82
CA LYS A 31 5.38 9.57 -4.71
C LYS A 31 4.50 9.37 -3.48
N ILE A 32 4.04 8.14 -3.25
CA ILE A 32 3.14 7.86 -2.12
C ILE A 32 3.78 8.13 -0.76
N MET A 33 5.10 8.04 -0.64
CA MET A 33 5.79 8.37 0.61
C MET A 33 5.62 9.85 0.97
N GLU A 34 5.75 10.73 -0.01
CA GLU A 34 5.56 12.17 0.17
C GLU A 34 4.08 12.50 0.40
N LEU A 35 3.18 11.90 -0.39
CA LEU A 35 1.74 12.13 -0.26
C LEU A 35 1.22 11.68 1.11
N ARG A 36 1.75 10.60 1.66
CA ARG A 36 1.37 10.09 2.97
C ARG A 36 1.70 11.06 4.11
N LYS A 37 2.75 11.86 3.94
CA LYS A 37 3.30 12.74 4.98
C LYS A 37 2.80 14.17 4.93
N VAL A 38 1.88 14.51 4.03
CA VAL A 38 1.33 15.86 3.95
C VAL A 38 0.59 16.18 5.25
N LEU A 39 0.95 17.31 5.84
CA LEU A 39 0.39 17.77 7.10
C LEU A 39 -0.74 18.76 6.88
N PRO A 40 -1.73 18.82 7.79
CA PRO A 40 -2.80 19.81 7.68
C PRO A 40 -2.26 21.22 7.91
N VAL A 41 -2.91 22.21 7.29
CA VAL A 41 -2.59 23.61 7.53
C VAL A 41 -3.26 24.02 8.84
N LEU A 42 -2.44 24.48 9.80
CA LEU A 42 -2.88 24.87 11.13
C LEU A 42 -2.72 26.37 11.31
N THR A 43 -3.68 26.99 12.02
CA THR A 43 -3.62 28.40 12.38
C THR A 43 -2.84 28.63 13.67
N GLY A 44 -2.67 27.60 14.47
CA GLY A 44 -2.04 27.67 15.79
C GLY A 44 -3.04 27.94 16.92
N GLU A 45 -4.30 28.19 16.58
CA GLU A 45 -5.35 28.49 17.55
C GLU A 45 -6.39 27.37 17.69
N GLU A 46 -6.12 26.21 17.10
CA GLU A 46 -7.04 25.08 17.16
C GLU A 46 -7.20 24.56 18.59
N THR A 47 -8.45 24.22 18.94
CA THR A 47 -8.72 23.42 20.12
C THR A 47 -8.20 22.00 19.90
N PRO A 48 -7.97 21.18 20.95
CA PRO A 48 -7.56 19.78 20.77
C PRO A 48 -8.51 18.98 19.87
N GLU A 49 -9.81 19.26 19.93
CA GLU A 49 -10.83 18.61 19.10
C GLU A 49 -10.71 19.04 17.63
N GLU A 50 -10.54 20.33 17.38
CA GLU A 50 -10.33 20.86 16.03
C GLU A 50 -9.05 20.32 15.41
N LEU A 51 -7.98 20.26 16.19
CA LEU A 51 -6.69 19.71 15.76
C LEU A 51 -6.84 18.25 15.32
N GLU A 52 -7.52 17.44 16.14
CA GLU A 52 -7.76 16.03 15.82
C GLU A 52 -8.59 15.87 14.55
N GLN A 53 -9.64 16.70 14.40
CA GLN A 53 -10.48 16.68 13.20
C GLN A 53 -9.70 17.05 11.95
N LYS A 54 -8.86 18.08 12.01
CA LYS A 54 -8.01 18.49 10.87
C LYS A 54 -7.03 17.40 10.48
N LYS A 55 -6.44 16.70 11.47
CA LYS A 55 -5.55 15.57 11.20
C LYS A 55 -6.26 14.42 10.51
N LYS A 56 -7.48 14.08 10.95
CA LYS A 56 -8.29 13.03 10.34
C LYS A 56 -8.68 13.36 8.90
N GLU A 57 -9.10 14.58 8.65
CA GLU A 57 -9.46 15.05 7.31
C GLU A 57 -8.25 15.02 6.39
N GLN A 58 -7.08 15.46 6.87
CA GLN A 58 -5.86 15.42 6.08
C GLN A 58 -5.43 13.99 5.78
N ALA A 59 -5.55 13.07 6.74
CA ALA A 59 -5.26 11.65 6.50
C ALA A 59 -6.14 11.06 5.40
N LYS A 60 -7.42 11.38 5.38
CA LYS A 60 -8.33 10.95 4.30
C LYS A 60 -7.91 11.52 2.95
N LYS A 61 -7.55 12.80 2.90
CA LYS A 61 -7.06 13.44 1.67
C LYS A 61 -5.78 12.79 1.18
N ASN A 62 -4.88 12.43 2.09
CA ASN A 62 -3.63 11.75 1.75
C ASN A 62 -3.90 10.37 1.14
N ILE A 63 -4.82 9.60 1.73
CA ILE A 63 -5.22 8.29 1.20
C ILE A 63 -5.83 8.44 -0.20
N GLN A 64 -6.70 9.43 -0.40
CA GLN A 64 -7.29 9.69 -1.71
C GLN A 64 -6.23 10.08 -2.74
N ALA A 65 -5.27 10.93 -2.36
CA ALA A 65 -4.17 11.33 -3.23
C ALA A 65 -3.27 10.15 -3.60
N MET A 66 -2.95 9.30 -2.63
CA MET A 66 -2.19 8.07 -2.86
C MET A 66 -2.93 7.12 -3.78
N ALA A 67 -4.23 6.91 -3.56
CA ALA A 67 -5.06 6.06 -4.40
C ALA A 67 -5.13 6.58 -5.83
N LYS A 68 -5.33 7.88 -6.03
CA LYS A 68 -5.32 8.50 -7.35
C LYS A 68 -4.00 8.29 -8.06
N SER A 69 -2.89 8.54 -7.37
CA SER A 69 -1.55 8.38 -7.94
C SER A 69 -1.29 6.93 -8.36
N LEU A 70 -1.66 5.95 -7.54
CA LEU A 70 -1.44 4.55 -7.84
C LEU A 70 -2.38 4.03 -8.92
N LEU A 71 -3.67 4.33 -8.83
CA LEU A 71 -4.70 3.69 -9.66
C LEU A 71 -4.92 4.39 -11.00
N PHE A 72 -4.64 5.69 -11.08
CA PHE A 72 -4.88 6.47 -12.29
C PHE A 72 -3.58 6.95 -12.92
N ASP A 73 -2.75 7.67 -12.16
CA ASP A 73 -1.56 8.31 -12.72
C ASP A 73 -0.44 7.31 -13.05
N ASN A 74 -0.34 6.21 -12.28
CA ASN A 74 0.71 5.20 -12.43
C ASN A 74 0.14 3.78 -12.52
N ALA A 75 -0.98 3.63 -13.19
CA ALA A 75 -1.70 2.36 -13.28
C ALA A 75 -0.84 1.20 -13.81
N ALA A 76 0.02 1.45 -14.79
CA ALA A 76 0.87 0.42 -15.37
C ALA A 76 1.89 -0.13 -14.37
N ALA A 77 2.52 0.75 -13.59
CA ALA A 77 3.46 0.34 -12.55
C ALA A 77 2.73 -0.38 -11.41
N THR A 78 1.56 0.12 -11.01
CA THR A 78 0.74 -0.47 -9.97
C THR A 78 0.23 -1.86 -10.34
N ALA A 79 -0.04 -2.11 -11.62
CA ALA A 79 -0.47 -3.43 -12.09
C ALA A 79 0.54 -4.53 -11.75
N LYS A 80 1.82 -4.22 -11.66
CA LYS A 80 2.86 -5.17 -11.26
C LYS A 80 2.79 -5.50 -9.76
N LEU A 81 2.30 -4.56 -8.97
CA LEU A 81 2.18 -4.69 -7.53
C LEU A 81 0.91 -5.45 -7.11
N LEU A 82 -0.18 -5.29 -7.86
CA LEU A 82 -1.49 -5.83 -7.49
C LEU A 82 -1.48 -7.32 -7.12
N PRO A 83 -0.88 -8.23 -7.92
CA PRO A 83 -0.92 -9.66 -7.61
C PRO A 83 -0.20 -10.02 -6.30
N LEU A 84 0.63 -9.13 -5.78
CA LEU A 84 1.40 -9.36 -4.56
C LEU A 84 0.66 -8.91 -3.29
N LEU A 85 -0.46 -8.21 -3.44
CA LEU A 85 -1.22 -7.66 -2.31
C LEU A 85 -2.27 -8.62 -1.75
N TYR A 86 -2.51 -9.73 -2.43
CA TYR A 86 -3.51 -10.72 -2.04
C TYR A 86 -3.11 -12.10 -2.53
N GLU A 87 -3.75 -13.12 -1.98
CA GLU A 87 -3.63 -14.48 -2.45
C GLU A 87 -5.03 -15.04 -2.72
N PRO A 88 -5.33 -15.50 -3.95
CA PRO A 88 -6.63 -16.07 -4.25
C PRO A 88 -6.79 -17.43 -3.60
N ASP A 89 -8.05 -17.83 -3.33
CA ASP A 89 -8.35 -19.16 -2.83
C ASP A 89 -8.25 -20.18 -3.98
N VAL A 90 -7.88 -21.40 -3.63
CA VAL A 90 -7.83 -22.53 -4.56
C VAL A 90 -8.84 -23.57 -4.07
N ASP A 91 -9.71 -24.03 -4.96
CA ASP A 91 -10.72 -25.02 -4.62
C ASP A 91 -10.15 -26.45 -4.55
N GLU A 92 -11.01 -27.43 -4.25
CA GLU A 92 -10.62 -28.83 -4.11
C GLU A 92 -10.05 -29.41 -5.41
N ASN A 93 -10.42 -28.84 -6.56
CA ASN A 93 -9.97 -29.28 -7.89
C ASN A 93 -8.72 -28.52 -8.36
N GLY A 94 -8.14 -27.66 -7.52
CA GLY A 94 -6.99 -26.86 -7.88
C GLY A 94 -7.33 -25.63 -8.75
N VAL A 95 -8.61 -25.29 -8.88
CA VAL A 95 -9.03 -24.11 -9.64
C VAL A 95 -8.89 -22.87 -8.79
N VAL A 96 -8.15 -21.89 -9.31
CA VAL A 96 -7.88 -20.61 -8.64
C VAL A 96 -9.11 -19.71 -8.77
N GLU A 97 -9.49 -19.07 -7.65
CA GLU A 97 -10.56 -18.09 -7.58
C GLU A 97 -10.34 -16.97 -8.61
N ASN A 98 -11.41 -16.62 -9.35
CA ASN A 98 -11.37 -15.47 -10.25
C ASN A 98 -11.67 -14.19 -9.45
N ILE A 99 -10.62 -13.39 -9.25
CA ILE A 99 -10.75 -12.15 -8.51
C ILE A 99 -11.10 -11.01 -9.46
N GLY A 100 -12.31 -10.46 -9.30
CA GLY A 100 -12.76 -9.32 -10.07
C GLY A 100 -12.06 -8.01 -9.68
N PRO A 101 -12.25 -6.95 -10.50
CA PRO A 101 -11.56 -5.67 -10.28
C PRO A 101 -11.88 -5.02 -8.94
N PHE A 102 -13.09 -5.18 -8.42
CA PHE A 102 -13.47 -4.59 -7.12
C PHE A 102 -12.68 -5.18 -5.95
N LYS A 103 -12.46 -6.51 -5.96
CA LYS A 103 -11.64 -7.16 -4.92
C LYS A 103 -10.18 -6.74 -5.02
N LYS A 104 -9.66 -6.56 -6.23
CA LYS A 104 -8.30 -6.07 -6.45
C LYS A 104 -8.13 -4.66 -5.92
N MET A 105 -9.08 -3.77 -6.17
CA MET A 105 -9.07 -2.41 -5.64
C MET A 105 -9.19 -2.40 -4.13
N ARG A 106 -9.95 -3.32 -3.56
CA ARG A 106 -10.05 -3.49 -2.12
C ARG A 106 -8.72 -3.89 -1.50
N ALA A 107 -7.92 -4.69 -2.19
CA ALA A 107 -6.57 -5.03 -1.73
C ALA A 107 -5.67 -3.80 -1.67
N VAL A 108 -5.75 -2.91 -2.65
CA VAL A 108 -5.03 -1.62 -2.63
C VAL A 108 -5.49 -0.76 -1.45
N LYS A 109 -6.80 -0.68 -1.24
CA LYS A 109 -7.37 0.08 -0.11
C LYS A 109 -6.87 -0.45 1.24
N GLU A 110 -6.86 -1.77 1.42
CA GLU A 110 -6.35 -2.39 2.65
C GLU A 110 -4.89 -2.05 2.89
N LEU A 111 -4.06 -2.06 1.84
CA LEU A 111 -2.67 -1.65 1.95
C LEU A 111 -2.53 -0.19 2.38
N LEU A 112 -3.23 0.72 1.71
CA LEU A 112 -3.12 2.16 1.98
C LEU A 112 -3.63 2.56 3.36
N ASN A 113 -4.56 1.79 3.93
CA ASN A 113 -5.09 2.02 5.27
C ASN A 113 -4.30 1.33 6.38
N ASN A 114 -3.25 0.58 6.03
CA ASN A 114 -2.45 -0.16 7.01
C ASN A 114 -1.06 0.46 7.15
N ASP A 115 -0.93 1.37 8.11
CA ASP A 115 0.33 2.09 8.36
C ASP A 115 1.47 1.14 8.74
N ASP A 116 1.18 0.10 9.51
CA ASP A 116 2.20 -0.85 9.95
C ASP A 116 2.80 -1.62 8.78
N VAL A 117 1.96 -2.05 7.84
CA VAL A 117 2.43 -2.73 6.63
C VAL A 117 3.23 -1.79 5.75
N LEU A 118 2.75 -0.56 5.55
CA LEU A 118 3.48 0.45 4.77
C LEU A 118 4.85 0.74 5.39
N ASP A 119 4.92 0.92 6.70
CA ASP A 119 6.18 1.16 7.40
C ASP A 119 7.13 -0.03 7.23
N PHE A 120 6.62 -1.25 7.33
CA PHE A 120 7.41 -2.46 7.14
C PHE A 120 7.94 -2.57 5.71
N LEU A 121 7.11 -2.29 4.70
CA LEU A 121 7.52 -2.31 3.29
C LEU A 121 8.61 -1.27 3.02
N PHE A 122 8.45 -0.07 3.57
CA PHE A 122 9.46 0.97 3.42
C PHE A 122 10.77 0.59 4.12
N TRP A 123 10.71 -0.18 5.21
CA TRP A 123 11.90 -0.73 5.86
C TRP A 123 12.57 -1.80 5.00
N CYS A 124 11.80 -2.67 4.33
CA CYS A 124 12.33 -3.73 3.48
C CYS A 124 13.03 -3.21 2.22
N LEU A 125 12.55 -2.10 1.66
CA LEU A 125 13.05 -1.57 0.39
C LEU A 125 14.56 -1.28 0.40
N PRO A 126 15.13 -0.59 1.41
CA PRO A 126 16.57 -0.38 1.45
C PRO A 126 17.38 -1.67 1.51
N LEU A 127 16.86 -2.72 2.13
CA LEU A 127 17.52 -4.03 2.21
C LEU A 127 17.59 -4.71 0.85
N VAL A 128 16.52 -4.62 0.06
CA VAL A 128 16.49 -5.16 -1.31
C VAL A 128 17.46 -4.40 -2.19
N LEU A 129 17.46 -3.08 -2.16
CA LEU A 129 18.36 -2.24 -2.95
C LEU A 129 19.82 -2.48 -2.58
N ALA A 130 20.14 -2.61 -1.30
CA ALA A 130 21.49 -2.94 -0.84
C ALA A 130 21.94 -4.31 -1.35
N GLY A 131 21.04 -5.29 -1.45
CA GLY A 131 21.33 -6.61 -2.01
C GLY A 131 21.60 -6.58 -3.51
N THR A 132 21.01 -5.63 -4.25
CA THR A 132 21.23 -5.50 -5.70
C THR A 132 22.53 -4.78 -6.04
N ASP A 133 23.03 -3.95 -5.16
CA ASP A 133 24.27 -3.18 -5.35
C ASP A 133 25.54 -3.98 -5.02
N ALA A 134 25.37 -5.19 -4.53
CA ALA A 134 26.49 -6.00 -4.08
C ALA A 134 27.28 -6.68 -5.23
#